data_8b7f719f7da12b46813e81bd1febcd6c
#
_entry.id   8b7f719f7da12b46813e81bd1febcd6c
#
_cell.length_a   1.000
_cell.length_b   1.000
_cell.length_c   1.000
_cell.angle_alpha   90.00
_cell.angle_beta   90.00
_cell.angle_gamma   90.00
#
_symmetry.space_group_name_H-M   'P 1'
#
loop_
_entity.id
_entity.type
_entity.pdbx_description
1 polymer ?
#
loop_
_entity_poly.entity_id
_entity_poly.type
_entity_poly.pdbx_seq_one_letter_code
_entity_poly.pdbx_strand_id
1 'polypeptide(L)'
;MTGVILHDMEKINEIDSNELGISTGYSFEGKMLGHLVQGVRTIDRLAAELDIPREKAVMLEHMILSHHYEPEFGSPKKPLFPEAEMLHYLDMVDAKMFDMQEAVEKTEPGCFSDRVWTLDNRNVYRATW
;
A
#
# COMPACT_ATOMS: atom_id res chain seq x y z
N MET A 1 3.95 7.77 12.16
CA MET A 1 5.07 8.02 11.23
C MET A 1 5.76 6.74 10.79
N THR A 2 6.33 5.93 11.69
CA THR A 2 7.07 4.69 11.34
C THR A 2 6.26 3.74 10.46
N GLY A 3 5.00 3.47 10.80
CA GLY A 3 4.12 2.61 9.99
C GLY A 3 3.95 3.12 8.55
N VAL A 4 3.77 4.43 8.37
CA VAL A 4 3.64 5.05 7.03
C VAL A 4 4.89 4.82 6.17
N ILE A 5 6.09 4.85 6.78
CA ILE A 5 7.35 4.64 6.04
C ILE A 5 7.56 3.16 5.70
N LEU A 6 7.14 2.25 6.59
CA LEU A 6 7.55 0.85 6.53
C LEU A 6 6.45 -0.10 6.01
N HIS A 7 5.17 0.34 5.90
CA HIS A 7 4.08 -0.58 5.56
C HIS A 7 4.30 -1.32 4.23
N ASP A 8 4.86 -0.63 3.26
CA ASP A 8 5.09 -1.10 1.89
C ASP A 8 6.57 -1.39 1.55
N MET A 9 7.47 -1.33 2.53
CA MET A 9 8.92 -1.44 2.27
C MET A 9 9.31 -2.73 1.55
N GLU A 10 8.60 -3.82 1.81
CA GLU A 10 8.90 -5.13 1.21
C GLU A 10 8.35 -5.28 -0.22
N LYS A 11 7.65 -4.30 -0.77
CA LYS A 11 7.35 -4.25 -2.21
C LYS A 11 8.63 -4.24 -3.06
N ILE A 12 9.74 -3.77 -2.51
CA ILE A 12 11.07 -3.85 -3.14
C ILE A 12 11.50 -5.31 -3.38
N ASN A 13 11.13 -6.22 -2.48
CA ASN A 13 11.44 -7.65 -2.57
C ASN A 13 10.29 -8.45 -3.19
N GLU A 14 9.08 -7.90 -3.20
CA GLU A 14 7.90 -8.52 -3.79
C GLU A 14 7.90 -8.39 -5.32
N ILE A 15 8.35 -7.23 -5.84
CA ILE A 15 8.21 -6.86 -7.25
C ILE A 15 9.59 -6.85 -7.91
N ASP A 16 9.75 -7.67 -8.95
CA ASP A 16 10.92 -7.63 -9.82
C ASP A 16 10.82 -6.41 -10.77
N SER A 17 11.91 -5.69 -10.92
CA SER A 17 11.99 -4.55 -11.83
C SER A 17 13.26 -4.61 -12.68
N ASN A 18 13.21 -4.03 -13.89
CA ASN A 18 14.37 -3.87 -14.73
C ASN A 18 15.25 -2.67 -14.27
N GLU A 19 16.36 -2.44 -14.97
CA GLU A 19 17.31 -1.35 -14.68
C GLU A 19 16.67 0.06 -14.75
N LEU A 20 15.53 0.20 -15.41
CA LEU A 20 14.76 1.46 -15.50
C LEU A 20 13.68 1.58 -14.42
N GLY A 21 13.60 0.63 -13.48
CA GLY A 21 12.59 0.61 -12.43
C GLY A 21 11.19 0.18 -12.90
N ILE A 22 11.06 -0.32 -14.13
CA ILE A 22 9.77 -0.80 -14.65
C ILE A 22 9.54 -2.22 -14.13
N SER A 23 8.37 -2.46 -13.51
CA SER A 23 7.99 -3.78 -13.03
C SER A 23 7.99 -4.81 -14.16
N THR A 24 8.64 -5.95 -13.92
CA THR A 24 8.67 -7.10 -14.82
C THR A 24 7.83 -8.28 -14.30
N GLY A 25 7.32 -8.18 -13.08
CA GLY A 25 6.49 -9.20 -12.45
C GLY A 25 6.71 -9.29 -10.94
N TYR A 26 6.30 -10.39 -10.37
CA TYR A 26 6.51 -10.69 -8.95
C TYR A 26 7.66 -11.68 -8.79
N SER A 27 8.50 -11.45 -7.80
CA SER A 27 9.53 -12.39 -7.36
C SER A 27 8.92 -13.72 -6.88
N PHE A 28 9.74 -14.74 -6.69
CA PHE A 28 9.27 -16.00 -6.10
C PHE A 28 8.67 -15.77 -4.70
N GLU A 29 9.38 -15.06 -3.83
CA GLU A 29 8.90 -14.75 -2.48
C GLU A 29 7.66 -13.84 -2.51
N GLY A 30 7.62 -12.89 -3.44
CA GLY A 30 6.45 -12.05 -3.66
C GLY A 30 5.20 -12.85 -3.97
N LYS A 31 5.29 -13.83 -4.88
CA LYS A 31 4.17 -14.74 -5.21
C LYS A 31 3.75 -15.64 -4.06
N MET A 32 4.69 -16.08 -3.24
CA MET A 32 4.43 -17.05 -2.18
C MET A 32 3.96 -16.42 -0.87
N LEU A 33 4.47 -15.23 -0.53
CA LEU A 33 4.27 -14.60 0.78
C LEU A 33 3.63 -13.21 0.69
N GLY A 34 3.88 -12.47 -0.38
CA GLY A 34 3.49 -11.06 -0.49
C GLY A 34 4.26 -10.14 0.48
N HIS A 35 4.22 -8.83 0.24
CA HIS A 35 4.95 -7.84 1.04
C HIS A 35 4.46 -7.75 2.50
N LEU A 36 3.18 -8.04 2.79
CA LEU A 36 2.66 -8.01 4.16
C LEU A 36 3.40 -8.99 5.08
N VAL A 37 3.49 -10.25 4.65
CA VAL A 37 4.16 -11.30 5.43
C VAL A 37 5.66 -11.06 5.50
N GLN A 38 6.27 -10.66 4.39
CA GLN A 38 7.68 -10.29 4.35
C GLN A 38 7.96 -9.12 5.31
N GLY A 39 7.11 -8.09 5.30
CA GLY A 39 7.21 -6.92 6.18
C GLY A 39 7.16 -7.31 7.67
N VAL A 40 6.20 -8.13 8.07
CA VAL A 40 6.12 -8.65 9.45
C VAL A 40 7.40 -9.39 9.84
N ARG A 41 7.91 -10.29 8.99
CA ARG A 41 9.18 -11.02 9.26
C ARG A 41 10.37 -10.07 9.42
N THR A 42 10.46 -9.07 8.58
CA THR A 42 11.55 -8.09 8.63
C THR A 42 11.49 -7.25 9.90
N ILE A 43 10.30 -6.79 10.29
CA ILE A 43 10.12 -6.03 11.54
C ILE A 43 10.42 -6.89 12.76
N ASP A 44 9.94 -8.14 12.82
CA ASP A 44 10.20 -9.04 13.94
C ASP A 44 11.71 -9.26 14.14
N ARG A 45 12.44 -9.55 13.05
CA ARG A 45 13.90 -9.72 13.08
C ARG A 45 14.62 -8.46 13.53
N LEU A 46 14.31 -7.30 12.93
CA LEU A 46 14.97 -6.04 13.26
C LEU A 46 14.65 -5.59 14.69
N ALA A 47 13.43 -5.82 15.16
CA ALA A 47 13.04 -5.49 16.54
C ALA A 47 13.83 -6.30 17.54
N ALA A 48 14.10 -7.58 17.28
CA ALA A 48 14.94 -8.41 18.12
C ALA A 48 16.42 -7.96 18.08
N GLU A 49 16.96 -7.64 16.90
CA GLU A 49 18.34 -7.16 16.73
C GLU A 49 18.58 -5.80 17.43
N LEU A 50 17.58 -4.93 17.45
CA LEU A 50 17.65 -3.58 18.01
C LEU A 50 17.12 -3.47 19.44
N ASP A 51 16.77 -4.59 20.07
CA ASP A 51 16.21 -4.65 21.42
C ASP A 51 14.96 -3.76 21.60
N ILE A 52 14.09 -3.74 20.59
CA ILE A 52 12.83 -3.00 20.62
C ILE A 52 11.82 -3.74 21.52
N PRO A 53 11.13 -3.04 22.45
CA PRO A 53 10.10 -3.68 23.28
C PRO A 53 9.06 -4.43 22.45
N ARG A 54 8.79 -5.69 22.83
CA ARG A 54 7.91 -6.61 22.06
C ARG A 54 6.55 -6.01 21.72
N GLU A 55 5.94 -5.28 22.66
CA GLU A 55 4.65 -4.62 22.42
C GLU A 55 4.72 -3.64 21.24
N LYS A 56 5.78 -2.82 21.14
CA LYS A 56 5.97 -1.87 20.05
C LYS A 56 6.20 -2.58 18.71
N ALA A 57 6.98 -3.67 18.72
CA ALA A 57 7.20 -4.48 17.54
C ALA A 57 5.88 -5.07 17.02
N VAL A 58 5.10 -5.71 17.88
CA VAL A 58 3.79 -6.29 17.54
C VAL A 58 2.81 -5.25 17.03
N MET A 59 2.78 -4.05 17.61
CA MET A 59 1.93 -2.97 17.10
C MET A 59 2.34 -2.56 15.69
N LEU A 60 3.62 -2.45 15.39
CA LEU A 60 4.10 -2.13 14.03
C LEU A 60 3.84 -3.26 13.04
N GLU A 61 4.08 -4.50 13.44
CA GLU A 61 3.75 -5.71 12.67
C GLU A 61 2.25 -5.74 12.34
N HIS A 62 1.40 -5.40 13.32
CA HIS A 62 -0.04 -5.32 13.11
C HIS A 62 -0.43 -4.22 12.12
N MET A 63 0.20 -3.04 12.18
CA MET A 63 -0.03 -1.98 11.18
C MET A 63 0.26 -2.48 9.77
N ILE A 64 1.41 -3.14 9.57
CA ILE A 64 1.78 -3.72 8.26
C ILE A 64 0.78 -4.78 7.83
N LEU A 65 0.41 -5.71 8.74
CA LEU A 65 -0.46 -6.83 8.43
C LEU A 65 -1.89 -6.42 8.09
N SER A 66 -2.37 -5.29 8.64
CA SER A 66 -3.78 -4.89 8.58
C SER A 66 -4.08 -3.73 7.64
N HIS A 67 -3.07 -3.09 7.02
CA HIS A 67 -3.31 -1.84 6.30
C HIS A 67 -4.17 -1.98 5.03
N HIS A 68 -4.20 -3.15 4.38
CA HIS A 68 -5.12 -3.41 3.27
C HIS A 68 -6.56 -3.64 3.71
N TYR A 69 -6.83 -3.79 5.01
CA TYR A 69 -8.13 -3.92 5.66
C TYR A 69 -8.88 -5.23 5.35
N GLU A 70 -9.15 -5.54 4.08
CA GLU A 70 -9.94 -6.71 3.69
C GLU A 70 -9.06 -7.92 3.34
N PRO A 71 -9.50 -9.14 3.70
CA PRO A 71 -8.78 -10.38 3.38
C PRO A 71 -8.53 -10.58 1.88
N GLU A 72 -9.44 -10.10 1.03
CA GLU A 72 -9.34 -10.15 -0.43
C GLU A 72 -8.12 -9.38 -0.95
N PHE A 73 -7.66 -8.40 -0.20
CA PHE A 73 -6.44 -7.62 -0.49
C PHE A 73 -5.23 -8.10 0.31
N GLY A 74 -5.35 -9.24 1.02
CA GLY A 74 -4.26 -9.91 1.70
C GLY A 74 -4.14 -9.65 3.19
N SER A 75 -4.92 -8.74 3.79
CA SER A 75 -4.88 -8.47 5.23
C SER A 75 -5.72 -9.49 6.02
N PRO A 76 -5.09 -10.40 6.80
CA PRO A 76 -5.84 -11.41 7.57
C PRO A 76 -6.55 -10.84 8.80
N LYS A 77 -6.27 -9.58 9.16
CA LYS A 77 -6.83 -8.85 10.30
C LYS A 77 -7.15 -7.43 9.90
N LYS A 78 -8.27 -6.91 10.41
CA LYS A 78 -8.58 -5.49 10.35
C LYS A 78 -7.76 -4.71 11.40
N PRO A 79 -7.53 -3.41 11.20
CA PRO A 79 -6.87 -2.57 12.19
C PRO A 79 -7.56 -2.63 13.56
N LEU A 80 -6.79 -2.73 14.64
CA LEU A 80 -7.30 -2.87 16.00
C LEU A 80 -6.96 -1.69 16.92
N PHE A 81 -6.30 -0.65 16.41
CA PHE A 81 -6.01 0.58 17.15
C PHE A 81 -5.95 1.79 16.21
N PRO A 82 -6.11 3.03 16.72
CA PRO A 82 -6.33 4.22 15.91
C PRO A 82 -5.26 4.48 14.85
N GLU A 83 -3.99 4.28 15.16
CA GLU A 83 -2.89 4.54 14.23
C GLU A 83 -2.86 3.53 13.07
N ALA A 84 -3.27 2.29 13.31
CA ALA A 84 -3.39 1.28 12.25
C ALA A 84 -4.57 1.60 11.32
N GLU A 85 -5.70 2.00 11.88
CA GLU A 85 -6.88 2.46 11.12
C GLU A 85 -6.56 3.70 10.28
N MET A 86 -5.84 4.66 10.87
CA MET A 86 -5.40 5.86 10.16
C MET A 86 -4.45 5.51 9.00
N LEU A 87 -3.54 4.56 9.18
CA LEU A 87 -2.64 4.11 8.11
C LEU A 87 -3.44 3.60 6.91
N HIS A 88 -4.43 2.74 7.13
CA HIS A 88 -5.31 2.24 6.08
C HIS A 88 -5.96 3.39 5.27
N TYR A 89 -6.55 4.37 5.96
CA TYR A 89 -7.19 5.49 5.27
C TYR A 89 -6.21 6.39 4.53
N LEU A 90 -5.01 6.61 5.06
CA LEU A 90 -3.98 7.40 4.38
C LEU A 90 -3.51 6.71 3.10
N ASP A 91 -3.26 5.41 3.15
CA ASP A 91 -2.90 4.61 1.99
C ASP A 91 -4.02 4.61 0.93
N MET A 92 -5.27 4.41 1.36
CA MET A 92 -6.44 4.52 0.48
C MET A 92 -6.60 5.90 -0.17
N VAL A 93 -6.33 6.97 0.57
CA VAL A 93 -6.39 8.34 0.03
C VAL A 93 -5.29 8.54 -1.00
N ASP A 94 -4.07 8.13 -0.72
CA ASP A 94 -2.94 8.26 -1.64
C ASP A 94 -3.21 7.53 -2.96
N ALA A 95 -3.61 6.26 -2.90
CA ALA A 95 -3.95 5.47 -4.07
C ALA A 95 -5.09 6.08 -4.91
N LYS A 96 -6.18 6.51 -4.25
CA LYS A 96 -7.32 7.12 -4.96
C LYS A 96 -6.98 8.47 -5.57
N MET A 97 -6.16 9.28 -4.89
CA MET A 97 -5.73 10.57 -5.44
C MET A 97 -4.78 10.39 -6.62
N PHE A 98 -3.91 9.40 -6.59
CA PHE A 98 -3.07 9.03 -7.72
C PHE A 98 -3.92 8.64 -8.95
N ASP A 99 -4.88 7.73 -8.78
CA ASP A 99 -5.76 7.29 -9.87
C ASP A 99 -6.60 8.44 -10.44
N MET A 100 -7.09 9.35 -9.58
CA MET A 100 -7.82 10.55 -10.01
C MET A 100 -6.93 11.50 -10.81
N GLN A 101 -5.70 11.71 -10.36
CA GLN A 101 -4.75 12.57 -11.07
C GLN A 101 -4.39 11.98 -12.43
N GLU A 102 -4.11 10.69 -12.51
CA GLU A 102 -3.86 9.98 -13.77
C GLU A 102 -5.03 10.14 -14.74
N ALA A 103 -6.27 9.99 -14.27
CA ALA A 103 -7.46 10.15 -15.10
C ALA A 103 -7.62 11.58 -15.61
N VAL A 104 -7.36 12.57 -14.77
CA VAL A 104 -7.42 14.00 -15.14
C VAL A 104 -6.34 14.34 -16.17
N GLU A 105 -5.11 13.87 -16.00
CA GLU A 105 -4.00 14.14 -16.92
C GLU A 105 -4.25 13.62 -18.34
N LYS A 106 -4.94 12.48 -18.46
CA LYS A 106 -5.29 11.84 -19.73
C LYS A 106 -6.57 12.40 -20.38
N THR A 107 -7.25 13.34 -19.73
CA THR A 107 -8.54 13.89 -20.17
C THR A 107 -8.38 15.32 -20.69
N GLU A 108 -9.08 15.72 -21.74
CA GLU A 108 -9.09 17.10 -22.24
C GLU A 108 -9.75 18.06 -21.22
N PRO A 109 -9.26 19.30 -21.06
CA PRO A 109 -9.88 20.29 -20.18
C PRO A 109 -11.36 20.52 -20.50
N GLY A 110 -12.20 20.56 -19.48
CA GLY A 110 -13.65 20.72 -19.61
C GLY A 110 -14.41 19.44 -19.96
N CYS A 111 -13.73 18.30 -20.01
CA CYS A 111 -14.32 17.00 -20.32
C CYS A 111 -14.30 16.04 -19.13
N PHE A 112 -15.06 14.95 -19.22
CA PHE A 112 -15.00 13.80 -18.35
C PHE A 112 -14.07 12.74 -18.92
N SER A 113 -13.33 12.05 -18.06
CA SER A 113 -12.53 10.88 -18.43
C SER A 113 -13.42 9.71 -18.87
N ASP A 114 -12.81 8.68 -19.44
CA ASP A 114 -13.38 7.34 -19.44
C ASP A 114 -13.63 6.83 -18.03
N ARG A 115 -14.40 5.76 -17.91
CA ARG A 115 -14.64 5.12 -16.60
C ARG A 115 -13.37 4.50 -16.07
N VAL A 116 -13.03 4.84 -14.82
CA VAL A 116 -11.86 4.32 -14.10
C VAL A 116 -12.35 3.25 -13.12
N TRP A 117 -11.98 2.01 -13.36
CA TRP A 117 -12.49 0.88 -12.57
C TRP A 117 -12.00 0.93 -11.10
N THR A 118 -10.78 1.39 -10.85
CA THR A 118 -10.22 1.57 -9.49
C THR A 118 -10.92 2.68 -8.70
N LEU A 119 -11.66 3.55 -9.39
CA LEU A 119 -12.49 4.60 -8.82
C LEU A 119 -14.00 4.26 -8.89
N ASP A 120 -14.35 3.01 -8.59
CA ASP A 120 -15.74 2.53 -8.58
C ASP A 120 -16.45 2.73 -9.94
N ASN A 121 -15.73 2.59 -11.05
CA ASN A 121 -16.20 2.85 -12.41
C ASN A 121 -16.75 4.28 -12.64
N ARG A 122 -16.23 5.26 -11.92
CA ARG A 122 -16.60 6.67 -12.09
C ARG A 122 -15.84 7.33 -13.24
N ASN A 123 -16.44 8.35 -13.84
CA ASN A 123 -15.77 9.31 -14.69
C ASN A 123 -15.26 10.46 -13.84
N VAL A 124 -14.06 10.96 -14.13
CA VAL A 124 -13.44 12.09 -13.44
C VAL A 124 -13.49 13.32 -14.35
N TYR A 125 -13.92 14.45 -13.82
CA TYR A 125 -13.97 15.70 -14.58
C TYR A 125 -12.65 16.46 -14.49
N ARG A 126 -12.11 16.86 -15.65
CA ARG A 126 -10.98 17.79 -15.71
C ARG A 126 -11.49 19.22 -15.82
N ALA A 127 -11.20 20.04 -14.84
CA ALA A 127 -11.52 21.46 -14.85
C ALA A 127 -10.74 22.22 -15.94
N THR A 128 -11.26 23.39 -16.33
CA THR A 128 -10.65 24.23 -17.40
C THR A 128 -9.62 25.22 -16.87
N TRP A 129 -9.44 25.32 -15.56
CA TRP A 129 -8.47 26.22 -14.90
C TRP A 129 -7.30 25.48 -14.31
#